data_2ecb536c58d4fd6a16a87584b8ab746f
#
_entry.id   2ecb536c58d4fd6a16a87584b8ab746f
#
_cell.length_a   1.000
_cell.length_b   1.000
_cell.length_c   1.000
_cell.angle_alpha   90.00
_cell.angle_beta   90.00
_cell.angle_gamma   90.00
#
_symmetry.space_group_name_H-M   'P 1'
#
loop_
_entity.id
_entity.type
_entity.pdbx_description
1 polymer ?
#
loop_
_entity_poly.entity_id
_entity_poly.type
_entity_poly.pdbx_seq_one_letter_code
_entity_poly.pdbx_strand_id
1 'polypeptide(L)'
;NLSRALFDSTLEMLAGRYPSDEFAELRPRIIWDRTATADAPSGTIEGRPGAQRLAVTSGGTIPDRGLFPVYLAGSEDSKAPKRVGELDEEMVYESRAGDVIALGASSWRIEDISHDAVRVSPAPGEPSRLPFWHGERVGRPVALGRRLGQFTRELAKSAGADSGSEDASATVAIRAELTRLGLDSWASDNLLAYIREQREATGVVPTDTRFVVERCRDELGDWRVILHSPYGYPVHAPWAVAVGARVQERYGIDASALAADDGIVLRIPAVEDTPPGAELFLFEPDELEEIVKDRVGESALFASRFRESAARALLLPRRDPGRRTPLWQQRQRSAQLLDVARKYPEFPILLETARECLQDVYDVPALLQLHRDIAARRISLSQVQTEGPSPFARTMLFEYVAEHIYDTDAPAAERRAAALALDPALLAELLGTAQLRDLLDPKLRRR
;
A
#
# COMPACT_ATOMS: atom_id res chain seq x y z
N ASN A 1 18.80 18.87 -0.25
CA ASN A 1 20.21 19.22 -0.09
C ASN A 1 20.93 18.06 0.61
N LEU A 2 21.92 17.46 -0.08
CA LEU A 2 22.76 16.41 0.49
C LEU A 2 23.66 16.99 1.59
N SER A 3 23.64 16.43 2.80
CA SER A 3 24.55 16.86 3.86
C SER A 3 25.98 16.39 3.58
N ARG A 4 26.98 17.14 4.07
CA ARG A 4 28.38 16.76 3.92
C ARG A 4 28.65 15.39 4.56
N ALA A 5 28.07 15.13 5.73
CA ALA A 5 28.24 13.87 6.44
C ALA A 5 27.73 12.69 5.63
N LEU A 6 26.56 12.80 5.00
CA LEU A 6 26.00 11.75 4.16
C LEU A 6 26.84 11.51 2.90
N PHE A 7 27.34 12.57 2.29
CA PHE A 7 28.26 12.46 1.15
C PHE A 7 29.54 11.72 1.52
N ASP A 8 30.19 12.12 2.62
CA ASP A 8 31.42 11.50 3.10
C ASP A 8 31.19 10.03 3.50
N SER A 9 30.06 9.70 4.16
CA SER A 9 29.70 8.31 4.49
C SER A 9 29.50 7.45 3.24
N THR A 10 28.92 8.00 2.17
CA THR A 10 28.77 7.31 0.89
C THR A 10 30.14 7.05 0.24
N LEU A 11 31.04 8.02 0.26
CA LEU A 11 32.42 7.83 -0.23
C LEU A 11 33.17 6.78 0.57
N GLU A 12 33.03 6.76 1.90
CA GLU A 12 33.62 5.73 2.75
C GLU A 12 33.10 4.33 2.40
N MET A 13 31.80 4.19 2.15
CA MET A 13 31.22 2.93 1.69
C MET A 13 31.85 2.48 0.37
N LEU A 14 31.96 3.39 -0.61
CA LEU A 14 32.58 3.09 -1.91
C LEU A 14 34.08 2.82 -1.83
N ALA A 15 34.77 3.41 -0.85
CA ALA A 15 36.19 3.19 -0.56
C ALA A 15 36.48 1.89 0.22
N GLY A 16 35.44 1.16 0.68
CA GLY A 16 35.58 -0.15 1.31
C GLY A 16 35.59 -0.13 2.82
N ARG A 17 34.83 0.78 3.45
CA ARG A 17 34.65 0.81 4.92
C ARG A 17 34.04 -0.48 5.48
N TYR A 18 33.20 -1.17 4.67
CA TYR A 18 32.44 -2.33 5.11
C TYR A 18 33.07 -3.65 4.64
N PRO A 19 32.91 -4.76 5.36
CA PRO A 19 33.58 -6.03 5.09
C PRO A 19 33.07 -6.67 3.79
N SER A 20 34.00 -6.92 2.87
CA SER A 20 33.72 -7.57 1.58
C SER A 20 33.81 -9.09 1.62
N ASP A 21 34.29 -9.66 2.69
CA ASP A 21 34.30 -11.10 2.98
C ASP A 21 32.91 -11.63 3.32
N GLU A 22 32.09 -10.82 4.01
CA GLU A 22 30.69 -11.15 4.29
C GLU A 22 29.77 -10.93 3.07
N PHE A 23 30.06 -9.90 2.27
CA PHE A 23 29.32 -9.60 1.04
C PHE A 23 30.24 -9.02 -0.05
N ALA A 24 30.53 -9.80 -1.07
CA ALA A 24 31.56 -9.48 -2.07
C ALA A 24 31.37 -8.14 -2.80
N GLU A 25 30.15 -7.69 -2.96
CA GLU A 25 29.83 -6.42 -3.62
C GLU A 25 30.15 -5.18 -2.79
N LEU A 26 30.44 -5.33 -1.49
CA LEU A 26 30.96 -4.25 -0.61
C LEU A 26 32.45 -3.95 -0.83
N ARG A 27 33.12 -4.70 -1.71
CA ARG A 27 34.52 -4.42 -2.08
C ARG A 27 34.69 -2.98 -2.60
N PRO A 28 35.87 -2.36 -2.33
CA PRO A 28 36.13 -0.99 -2.72
C PRO A 28 35.94 -0.76 -4.22
N ARG A 29 35.22 0.30 -4.57
CA ARG A 29 34.98 0.75 -5.97
C ARG A 29 35.84 1.93 -6.34
N ILE A 30 36.27 2.71 -5.33
CA ILE A 30 37.10 3.89 -5.50
C ILE A 30 38.32 3.81 -4.58
N ILE A 31 39.34 4.59 -4.94
CA ILE A 31 40.43 4.98 -4.06
C ILE A 31 40.14 6.43 -3.65
N TRP A 32 40.05 6.66 -2.36
CA TRP A 32 39.87 8.02 -1.83
C TRP A 32 41.11 8.44 -1.09
N ASP A 33 41.93 9.26 -1.74
CA ASP A 33 43.08 9.91 -1.13
C ASP A 33 42.59 11.21 -0.47
N ARG A 34 42.64 11.25 0.86
CA ARG A 34 42.24 12.40 1.67
C ARG A 34 43.33 13.43 1.85
N THR A 35 44.48 13.24 1.24
CA THR A 35 45.60 14.19 1.31
C THR A 35 45.24 15.46 0.57
N ALA A 36 45.12 16.57 1.33
CA ALA A 36 44.84 17.86 0.73
C ALA A 36 46.02 18.36 -0.08
N THR A 37 45.79 18.80 -1.30
CA THR A 37 46.76 19.48 -2.15
C THR A 37 46.26 20.86 -2.52
N ALA A 38 47.11 21.73 -3.08
CA ALA A 38 46.69 23.06 -3.54
C ALA A 38 45.56 23.02 -4.55
N ASP A 39 45.58 22.02 -5.45
CA ASP A 39 44.57 21.83 -6.51
C ASP A 39 43.38 20.97 -6.05
N ALA A 40 43.50 20.24 -4.95
CA ALA A 40 42.46 19.36 -4.41
C ALA A 40 42.38 19.46 -2.88
N PRO A 41 41.82 20.55 -2.32
CA PRO A 41 41.81 20.80 -0.87
C PRO A 41 40.95 19.78 -0.09
N SER A 42 40.08 19.02 -0.77
CA SER A 42 39.26 17.96 -0.15
C SER A 42 39.73 16.53 -0.47
N GLY A 43 40.93 16.41 -1.08
CA GLY A 43 41.46 15.13 -1.54
C GLY A 43 41.02 14.75 -2.96
N THR A 44 41.44 13.59 -3.43
CA THR A 44 41.16 13.08 -4.76
C THR A 44 40.42 11.74 -4.70
N ILE A 45 39.58 11.50 -5.69
CA ILE A 45 38.84 10.26 -5.83
C ILE A 45 39.18 9.67 -7.20
N GLU A 46 39.59 8.40 -7.21
CA GLU A 46 39.90 7.65 -8.42
C GLU A 46 39.10 6.35 -8.48
N GLY A 47 38.53 6.03 -9.63
CA GLY A 47 37.80 4.78 -9.86
C GLY A 47 38.74 3.58 -9.95
N ARG A 48 38.46 2.51 -9.21
CA ARG A 48 39.19 1.25 -9.34
C ARG A 48 38.90 0.57 -10.68
N PRO A 49 39.79 -0.34 -11.18
CA PRO A 49 39.51 -1.14 -12.36
C PRO A 49 38.14 -1.85 -12.29
N GLY A 50 37.33 -1.68 -13.34
CA GLY A 50 35.97 -2.23 -13.40
C GLY A 50 34.86 -1.35 -12.84
N ALA A 51 35.15 -0.29 -12.07
CA ALA A 51 34.11 0.60 -11.52
C ALA A 51 33.31 1.31 -12.60
N GLN A 52 33.98 1.83 -13.64
CA GLN A 52 33.30 2.45 -14.79
C GLN A 52 32.39 1.48 -15.53
N ARG A 53 32.86 0.24 -15.80
CA ARG A 53 32.04 -0.79 -16.44
C ARG A 53 30.80 -1.09 -15.60
N LEU A 54 30.95 -1.25 -14.29
CA LEU A 54 29.85 -1.48 -13.38
C LEU A 54 28.81 -0.36 -13.44
N ALA A 55 29.25 0.90 -13.37
CA ALA A 55 28.35 2.05 -13.43
C ALA A 55 27.59 2.13 -14.77
N VAL A 56 28.26 1.84 -15.88
CA VAL A 56 27.63 1.88 -17.22
C VAL A 56 26.64 0.72 -17.42
N THR A 57 26.98 -0.50 -16.97
CA THR A 57 26.12 -1.68 -17.17
C THR A 57 24.94 -1.76 -16.20
N SER A 58 25.04 -1.11 -15.07
CA SER A 58 24.01 -1.12 -14.00
C SER A 58 23.42 0.26 -13.73
N GLY A 59 23.67 1.22 -14.64
CA GLY A 59 23.11 2.57 -14.54
C GLY A 59 21.60 2.56 -14.71
N GLY A 60 20.94 3.46 -13.98
CA GLY A 60 19.50 3.66 -14.03
C GLY A 60 18.84 3.61 -12.64
N THR A 61 17.78 4.38 -12.52
CA THR A 61 17.01 4.51 -11.27
C THR A 61 15.70 3.74 -11.31
N ILE A 62 15.31 3.23 -12.49
CA ILE A 62 14.09 2.45 -12.67
C ILE A 62 14.35 1.02 -12.22
N PRO A 63 13.62 0.51 -11.22
CA PRO A 63 13.74 -0.88 -10.78
C PRO A 63 13.45 -1.85 -11.93
N ASP A 64 14.23 -2.92 -12.04
CA ASP A 64 13.89 -4.01 -12.92
C ASP A 64 12.68 -4.77 -12.34
N ARG A 65 11.51 -4.55 -12.89
CA ARG A 65 10.34 -5.42 -12.64
C ARG A 65 10.42 -6.60 -13.59
N GLY A 66 10.46 -7.82 -13.03
CA GLY A 66 10.42 -9.05 -13.79
C GLY A 66 9.01 -9.28 -14.33
N LEU A 67 8.88 -9.45 -15.64
CA LEU A 67 7.71 -10.04 -16.27
C LEU A 67 8.05 -11.45 -16.71
N PHE A 68 7.24 -12.42 -16.32
CA PHE A 68 7.37 -13.81 -16.75
C PHE A 68 6.55 -14.02 -18.02
N PRO A 69 7.17 -14.42 -19.13
CA PRO A 69 6.42 -14.82 -20.30
C PRO A 69 5.62 -16.09 -20.02
N VAL A 70 4.37 -16.09 -20.48
CA VAL A 70 3.45 -17.22 -20.35
C VAL A 70 3.31 -17.91 -21.68
N TYR A 71 3.58 -19.22 -21.70
CA TYR A 71 3.52 -20.06 -22.91
C TYR A 71 2.49 -21.16 -22.75
N LEU A 72 1.89 -21.55 -23.88
CA LEU A 72 1.01 -22.70 -23.94
C LEU A 72 1.81 -24.00 -23.74
N ALA A 73 1.39 -24.84 -22.81
CA ALA A 73 1.97 -26.15 -22.58
C ALA A 73 1.85 -27.03 -23.83
N GLY A 74 2.86 -27.85 -24.10
CA GLY A 74 2.91 -28.69 -25.31
C GLY A 74 3.30 -27.96 -26.61
N SER A 75 3.65 -26.66 -26.54
CA SER A 75 4.18 -25.92 -27.69
C SER A 75 5.72 -25.91 -27.77
N GLU A 76 6.39 -26.69 -26.91
CA GLU A 76 7.82 -26.66 -26.71
C GLU A 76 8.60 -27.18 -27.93
N ASP A 77 8.06 -28.19 -28.62
CA ASP A 77 8.68 -28.78 -29.83
C ASP A 77 8.45 -27.94 -31.09
N SER A 78 7.71 -26.85 -31.00
CA SER A 78 7.50 -25.93 -32.11
C SER A 78 8.67 -24.96 -32.25
N LYS A 79 9.05 -24.59 -33.47
CA LYS A 79 10.10 -23.59 -33.73
C LYS A 79 9.86 -22.22 -33.09
N ALA A 80 8.61 -21.96 -32.62
CA ALA A 80 8.24 -20.81 -31.87
C ALA A 80 7.16 -21.21 -30.82
N PRO A 81 7.50 -21.27 -29.51
CA PRO A 81 6.53 -21.50 -28.44
C PRO A 81 5.39 -20.47 -28.51
N LYS A 82 4.15 -20.94 -28.38
CA LYS A 82 2.99 -20.06 -28.46
C LYS A 82 2.87 -19.25 -27.19
N ARG A 83 3.23 -17.96 -27.24
CA ARG A 83 3.11 -17.04 -26.13
C ARG A 83 1.66 -16.62 -25.95
N VAL A 84 1.17 -16.70 -24.70
CA VAL A 84 -0.18 -16.32 -24.29
C VAL A 84 -0.19 -14.89 -23.75
N GLY A 85 0.87 -14.51 -23.00
CA GLY A 85 0.98 -13.19 -22.39
C GLY A 85 2.18 -13.07 -21.47
N GLU A 86 2.07 -12.21 -20.48
CA GLU A 86 3.07 -12.01 -19.42
C GLU A 86 2.36 -11.90 -18.06
N LEU A 87 3.03 -12.38 -17.02
CA LEU A 87 2.62 -12.23 -15.62
C LEU A 87 3.68 -11.45 -14.86
N ASP A 88 3.24 -10.67 -13.89
CA ASP A 88 4.15 -10.04 -12.94
C ASP A 88 4.88 -11.12 -12.12
N GLU A 89 6.15 -10.88 -11.85
CA GLU A 89 7.01 -11.82 -11.15
C GLU A 89 6.54 -12.08 -9.71
N GLU A 90 5.93 -11.11 -9.05
CA GLU A 90 5.38 -11.29 -7.71
C GLU A 90 4.20 -12.24 -7.73
N MET A 91 3.30 -12.11 -8.71
CA MET A 91 2.21 -13.03 -8.92
C MET A 91 2.71 -14.46 -9.20
N VAL A 92 3.74 -14.59 -10.04
CA VAL A 92 4.32 -15.92 -10.36
C VAL A 92 4.94 -16.55 -9.12
N TYR A 93 5.59 -15.76 -8.26
CA TYR A 93 6.19 -16.23 -7.01
C TYR A 93 5.15 -16.76 -6.01
N GLU A 94 3.95 -16.18 -5.98
CA GLU A 94 2.84 -16.60 -5.13
C GLU A 94 1.96 -17.68 -5.76
N SER A 95 2.19 -18.00 -7.04
CA SER A 95 1.41 -19.01 -7.77
C SER A 95 2.05 -20.39 -7.69
N ARG A 96 1.23 -21.43 -7.83
CA ARG A 96 1.66 -22.82 -7.84
C ARG A 96 1.12 -23.53 -9.08
N ALA A 97 1.79 -24.61 -9.47
CA ALA A 97 1.23 -25.52 -10.47
C ALA A 97 -0.14 -26.02 -10.03
N GLY A 98 -1.11 -25.98 -10.93
CA GLY A 98 -2.53 -26.28 -10.67
C GLY A 98 -3.41 -25.06 -10.45
N ASP A 99 -2.86 -23.88 -10.14
CA ASP A 99 -3.64 -22.65 -10.02
C ASP A 99 -4.24 -22.24 -11.37
N VAL A 100 -5.45 -21.66 -11.32
CA VAL A 100 -6.13 -21.14 -12.51
C VAL A 100 -6.11 -19.63 -12.48
N ILE A 101 -5.57 -19.02 -13.52
CA ILE A 101 -5.43 -17.58 -13.68
C ILE A 101 -6.25 -17.07 -14.86
N ALA A 102 -6.76 -15.85 -14.77
CA ALA A 102 -7.33 -15.14 -15.91
C ALA A 102 -6.23 -14.36 -16.62
N LEU A 103 -6.04 -14.57 -17.90
CA LEU A 103 -5.12 -13.80 -18.72
C LEU A 103 -5.79 -13.41 -20.03
N GLY A 104 -6.02 -12.12 -20.21
CA GLY A 104 -6.91 -11.63 -21.26
C GLY A 104 -8.37 -12.04 -21.00
N ALA A 105 -9.06 -12.50 -22.03
CA ALA A 105 -10.46 -12.93 -21.95
C ALA A 105 -10.63 -14.43 -21.58
N SER A 106 -9.53 -15.12 -21.23
CA SER A 106 -9.54 -16.58 -21.03
C SER A 106 -8.94 -16.97 -19.70
N SER A 107 -9.42 -18.11 -19.15
CA SER A 107 -8.84 -18.73 -17.95
C SER A 107 -7.81 -19.79 -18.36
N TRP A 108 -6.72 -19.85 -17.60
CA TRP A 108 -5.56 -20.69 -17.87
C TRP A 108 -5.13 -21.39 -16.60
N ARG A 109 -4.88 -22.68 -16.67
CA ARG A 109 -4.28 -23.46 -15.58
C ARG A 109 -2.77 -23.41 -15.70
N ILE A 110 -2.09 -23.11 -14.63
CA ILE A 110 -0.62 -23.19 -14.52
C ILE A 110 -0.23 -24.66 -14.44
N GLU A 111 0.49 -25.13 -15.45
CA GLU A 111 1.02 -26.49 -15.48
C GLU A 111 2.42 -26.55 -14.85
N ASP A 112 3.26 -25.57 -15.16
CA ASP A 112 4.63 -25.51 -14.67
C ASP A 112 5.12 -24.07 -14.54
N ILE A 113 5.97 -23.81 -13.56
CA ILE A 113 6.65 -22.55 -13.34
C ILE A 113 8.16 -22.82 -13.37
N SER A 114 8.79 -22.39 -14.45
CA SER A 114 10.25 -22.45 -14.56
C SER A 114 10.90 -21.16 -14.05
N HIS A 115 12.23 -21.12 -14.06
CA HIS A 115 12.99 -19.92 -13.63
C HIS A 115 12.81 -18.70 -14.53
N ASP A 116 12.26 -18.86 -15.73
CA ASP A 116 12.18 -17.83 -16.77
C ASP A 116 10.81 -17.76 -17.48
N ALA A 117 9.89 -18.69 -17.22
CA ALA A 117 8.61 -18.76 -17.89
C ALA A 117 7.55 -19.51 -17.07
N VAL A 118 6.30 -19.26 -17.39
CA VAL A 118 5.12 -19.99 -16.88
C VAL A 118 4.49 -20.76 -18.04
N ARG A 119 4.17 -22.02 -17.84
CA ARG A 119 3.47 -22.88 -18.82
C ARG A 119 2.02 -23.07 -18.38
N VAL A 120 1.10 -22.85 -19.30
CA VAL A 120 -0.33 -22.89 -19.02
C VAL A 120 -1.09 -23.74 -20.02
N SER A 121 -2.20 -24.34 -19.57
CA SER A 121 -3.19 -24.97 -20.42
C SER A 121 -4.54 -24.22 -20.34
N PRO A 122 -5.39 -24.27 -21.38
CA PRO A 122 -6.73 -23.66 -21.31
C PRO A 122 -7.57 -24.28 -20.21
N ALA A 123 -8.25 -23.44 -19.41
CA ALA A 123 -9.15 -23.86 -18.32
C ALA A 123 -10.49 -23.12 -18.40
N PRO A 124 -11.26 -23.29 -19.50
CA PRO A 124 -12.49 -22.52 -19.71
C PRO A 124 -13.56 -22.88 -18.68
N GLY A 125 -14.16 -21.83 -18.09
CA GLY A 125 -15.25 -22.00 -17.11
C GLY A 125 -14.79 -22.38 -15.71
N GLU A 126 -13.49 -22.48 -15.44
CA GLU A 126 -12.96 -22.66 -14.09
C GLU A 126 -12.85 -21.32 -13.37
N PRO A 127 -13.11 -21.29 -12.05
CA PRO A 127 -12.86 -20.12 -11.23
C PRO A 127 -11.38 -19.74 -11.34
N SER A 128 -11.10 -18.54 -11.82
CA SER A 128 -9.75 -18.08 -12.07
C SER A 128 -9.37 -16.92 -11.16
N ARG A 129 -8.11 -16.90 -10.72
CA ARG A 129 -7.52 -15.76 -10.03
C ARG A 129 -7.20 -14.69 -11.06
N LEU A 130 -7.62 -13.45 -10.79
CA LEU A 130 -7.20 -12.32 -11.63
C LEU A 130 -5.71 -12.06 -11.40
N PRO A 131 -4.93 -11.79 -12.47
CA PRO A 131 -3.57 -11.34 -12.30
C PRO A 131 -3.58 -10.05 -11.49
N PHE A 132 -2.79 -10.03 -10.43
CA PHE A 132 -2.49 -8.79 -9.74
C PHE A 132 -1.03 -8.43 -10.00
N TRP A 133 -0.78 -7.17 -10.02
CA TRP A 133 0.54 -6.59 -9.88
C TRP A 133 0.44 -5.59 -8.74
N HIS A 134 1.34 -5.68 -7.80
CA HIS A 134 1.46 -4.66 -6.78
C HIS A 134 1.94 -3.37 -7.46
N GLY A 135 0.98 -2.59 -7.93
CA GLY A 135 1.25 -1.21 -8.31
C GLY A 135 1.53 -0.40 -7.06
N GLU A 136 2.56 0.45 -7.09
CA GLU A 136 2.73 1.42 -6.04
C GLU A 136 1.48 2.31 -5.99
N ARG A 137 0.70 2.19 -4.92
CA ARG A 137 -0.37 3.15 -4.65
C ARG A 137 0.31 4.46 -4.28
N VAL A 138 0.21 5.45 -5.15
CA VAL A 138 0.73 6.79 -4.84
C VAL A 138 -0.03 7.40 -3.67
N GLY A 139 -1.30 7.01 -3.52
CA GLY A 139 -2.19 7.54 -2.49
C GLY A 139 -2.53 9.02 -2.70
N ARG A 140 -3.43 9.52 -1.89
CA ARG A 140 -3.82 10.94 -1.90
C ARG A 140 -2.81 11.76 -1.11
N PRO A 141 -2.15 12.78 -1.72
CA PRO A 141 -1.29 13.68 -0.97
C PRO A 141 -2.05 14.48 0.09
N VAL A 142 -1.40 14.74 1.23
CA VAL A 142 -1.98 15.46 2.37
C VAL A 142 -2.62 16.79 1.99
N ALA A 143 -2.00 17.56 1.09
CA ALA A 143 -2.53 18.84 0.64
C ALA A 143 -3.88 18.68 -0.07
N LEU A 144 -4.03 17.67 -0.93
CA LEU A 144 -5.30 17.34 -1.59
C LEU A 144 -6.33 16.84 -0.57
N GLY A 145 -5.93 15.95 0.33
CA GLY A 145 -6.79 15.44 1.40
C GLY A 145 -7.36 16.55 2.26
N ARG A 146 -6.51 17.50 2.69
CA ARG A 146 -6.95 18.70 3.42
C ARG A 146 -7.95 19.51 2.62
N ARG A 147 -7.70 19.75 1.32
CA ARG A 147 -8.62 20.52 0.48
C ARG A 147 -9.96 19.80 0.28
N LEU A 148 -9.96 18.49 0.10
CA LEU A 148 -11.18 17.69 0.04
C LEU A 148 -11.97 17.76 1.37
N GLY A 149 -11.29 17.61 2.50
CA GLY A 149 -11.91 17.74 3.82
C GLY A 149 -12.51 19.13 4.05
N GLN A 150 -11.86 20.22 3.60
CA GLN A 150 -12.42 21.57 3.61
C GLN A 150 -13.67 21.66 2.74
N PHE A 151 -13.62 21.11 1.54
CA PHE A 151 -14.77 21.10 0.64
C PHE A 151 -15.94 20.29 1.23
N THR A 152 -15.66 19.12 1.80
CA THR A 152 -16.69 18.34 2.53
C THR A 152 -17.31 19.12 3.67
N ARG A 153 -16.51 19.92 4.39
CA ARG A 153 -17.01 20.79 5.47
C ARG A 153 -17.93 21.90 4.93
N GLU A 154 -17.62 22.46 3.78
CA GLU A 154 -18.48 23.45 3.10
C GLU A 154 -19.80 22.83 2.64
N LEU A 155 -19.74 21.62 2.04
CA LEU A 155 -20.93 20.84 1.67
C LEU A 155 -21.80 20.48 2.89
N ALA A 156 -21.17 20.02 3.97
CA ALA A 156 -21.89 19.60 5.18
C ALA A 156 -22.63 20.78 5.86
N LYS A 157 -22.10 21.99 5.81
CA LYS A 157 -22.81 23.20 6.28
C LYS A 157 -24.07 23.45 5.46
N SER A 158 -23.99 23.32 4.15
CA SER A 158 -25.13 23.56 3.25
C SER A 158 -26.17 22.43 3.28
N ALA A 159 -25.75 21.18 3.48
CA ALA A 159 -26.64 20.02 3.57
C ALA A 159 -27.41 19.94 4.90
N GLY A 160 -27.02 20.71 5.91
CA GLY A 160 -27.68 20.75 7.23
C GLY A 160 -28.65 21.89 7.45
N ALA A 161 -28.84 22.68 6.42
CA ALA A 161 -29.74 23.77 6.41
C ALA A 161 -31.20 23.28 6.31
N ASP A 162 -31.90 23.17 7.42
CA ASP A 162 -33.35 23.06 7.41
C ASP A 162 -33.97 24.33 6.79
N SER A 163 -35.09 24.17 6.10
CA SER A 163 -35.74 25.11 5.18
C SER A 163 -36.17 26.48 5.75
N GLY A 164 -35.37 27.09 6.62
CA GLY A 164 -35.60 28.41 7.27
C GLY A 164 -34.53 29.46 6.90
N SER A 165 -34.86 30.33 6.03
CA SER A 165 -34.40 31.67 5.60
C SER A 165 -32.91 32.07 5.48
N GLU A 166 -31.99 31.72 6.36
CA GLU A 166 -30.54 32.03 6.16
C GLU A 166 -29.78 30.91 5.43
N ASP A 167 -30.30 29.72 5.45
CA ASP A 167 -29.72 28.50 4.93
C ASP A 167 -29.96 28.30 3.42
N ALA A 168 -31.01 28.93 2.86
CA ALA A 168 -31.27 28.91 1.41
C ALA A 168 -30.13 29.58 0.59
N SER A 169 -29.54 30.64 1.16
CA SER A 169 -28.43 31.35 0.53
C SER A 169 -27.16 30.48 0.44
N ALA A 170 -26.86 29.71 1.49
CA ALA A 170 -25.70 28.79 1.51
C ALA A 170 -25.90 27.64 0.52
N THR A 171 -27.12 27.11 0.39
CA THR A 171 -27.44 26.05 -0.59
C THR A 171 -27.33 26.57 -2.03
N VAL A 172 -27.77 27.79 -2.31
CA VAL A 172 -27.63 28.42 -3.64
C VAL A 172 -26.15 28.64 -3.97
N ALA A 173 -25.36 29.15 -3.01
CA ALA A 173 -23.94 29.40 -3.22
C ALA A 173 -23.15 28.10 -3.49
N ILE A 174 -23.42 27.01 -2.76
CA ILE A 174 -22.74 25.74 -2.98
C ILE A 174 -23.13 25.12 -4.32
N ARG A 175 -24.39 25.19 -4.75
CA ARG A 175 -24.81 24.71 -6.07
C ARG A 175 -24.15 25.48 -7.20
N ALA A 176 -24.00 26.79 -7.07
CA ALA A 176 -23.27 27.61 -8.04
C ALA A 176 -21.79 27.20 -8.12
N GLU A 177 -21.16 26.90 -6.98
CA GLU A 177 -19.78 26.39 -6.95
C GLU A 177 -19.68 25.01 -7.59
N LEU A 178 -20.59 24.07 -7.30
CA LEU A 178 -20.63 22.74 -7.91
C LEU A 178 -20.77 22.83 -9.44
N THR A 179 -21.64 23.74 -9.91
CA THR A 179 -21.78 24.02 -11.36
C THR A 179 -20.49 24.57 -11.97
N ARG A 180 -19.81 25.48 -11.26
CA ARG A 180 -18.51 26.03 -11.69
C ARG A 180 -17.44 24.95 -11.78
N LEU A 181 -17.50 23.94 -10.90
CA LEU A 181 -16.62 22.76 -10.90
C LEU A 181 -16.99 21.72 -11.98
N GLY A 182 -18.05 21.95 -12.74
CA GLY A 182 -18.46 21.10 -13.86
C GLY A 182 -19.49 20.04 -13.51
N LEU A 183 -20.07 20.06 -12.29
CA LEU A 183 -21.15 19.16 -11.92
C LEU A 183 -22.49 19.68 -12.49
N ASP A 184 -23.26 18.77 -13.12
CA ASP A 184 -24.63 19.06 -13.51
C ASP A 184 -25.58 19.01 -12.27
N SER A 185 -26.87 19.24 -12.49
CA SER A 185 -27.84 19.24 -11.39
C SER A 185 -27.96 17.89 -10.71
N TRP A 186 -27.90 16.79 -11.47
CA TRP A 186 -28.01 15.43 -10.94
C TRP A 186 -26.79 15.05 -10.10
N ALA A 187 -25.61 15.31 -10.59
CA ALA A 187 -24.36 15.06 -9.85
C ALA A 187 -24.32 15.91 -8.57
N SER A 188 -24.78 17.16 -8.63
CA SER A 188 -24.88 18.05 -7.47
C SER A 188 -25.89 17.53 -6.44
N ASP A 189 -27.08 17.09 -6.89
CA ASP A 189 -28.11 16.53 -6.00
C ASP A 189 -27.64 15.24 -5.34
N ASN A 190 -27.01 14.34 -6.09
CA ASN A 190 -26.45 13.10 -5.54
C ASN A 190 -25.34 13.35 -4.52
N LEU A 191 -24.43 14.29 -4.80
CA LEU A 191 -23.36 14.65 -3.86
C LEU A 191 -23.93 15.22 -2.56
N LEU A 192 -24.91 16.13 -2.64
CA LEU A 192 -25.53 16.71 -1.46
C LEU A 192 -26.36 15.67 -0.69
N ALA A 193 -27.04 14.75 -1.39
CA ALA A 193 -27.75 13.64 -0.76
C ALA A 193 -26.78 12.72 -0.02
N TYR A 194 -25.66 12.34 -0.63
CA TYR A 194 -24.64 11.50 -0.02
C TYR A 194 -24.06 12.10 1.27
N ILE A 195 -23.79 13.40 1.29
CA ILE A 195 -23.33 14.10 2.50
C ILE A 195 -24.44 14.15 3.58
N ARG A 196 -25.70 14.31 3.17
CA ARG A 196 -26.86 14.32 4.10
C ARG A 196 -27.05 12.94 4.71
N GLU A 197 -27.06 11.88 3.91
CA GLU A 197 -27.18 10.50 4.38
C GLU A 197 -26.05 10.13 5.35
N GLN A 198 -24.81 10.55 5.06
CA GLN A 198 -23.69 10.38 5.99
C GLN A 198 -23.96 11.06 7.33
N ARG A 199 -24.46 12.28 7.30
CA ARG A 199 -24.81 13.04 8.53
C ARG A 199 -25.94 12.39 9.30
N GLU A 200 -26.97 11.91 8.62
CA GLU A 200 -28.10 11.21 9.24
C GLU A 200 -27.65 9.91 9.92
N ALA A 201 -26.74 9.15 9.28
CA ALA A 201 -26.23 7.90 9.82
C ALA A 201 -25.33 8.08 11.04
N THR A 202 -24.49 9.12 11.05
CA THR A 202 -23.43 9.28 12.08
C THR A 202 -23.60 10.50 12.97
N GLY A 203 -24.59 11.37 12.69
CA GLY A 203 -24.75 12.66 13.37
C GLY A 203 -23.70 13.71 13.03
N VAL A 204 -22.58 13.32 12.43
CA VAL A 204 -21.46 14.20 12.09
C VAL A 204 -20.87 13.78 10.74
N VAL A 205 -20.26 14.73 10.02
CA VAL A 205 -19.56 14.44 8.76
C VAL A 205 -18.04 14.59 8.99
N PRO A 206 -17.21 13.62 8.59
CA PRO A 206 -15.75 13.74 8.65
C PRO A 206 -15.28 14.88 7.75
N THR A 207 -14.30 15.66 8.23
CA THR A 207 -13.76 16.83 7.52
C THR A 207 -12.26 16.95 7.77
N ASP A 208 -11.62 18.00 7.23
CA ASP A 208 -10.23 18.34 7.51
C ASP A 208 -9.93 18.67 8.99
N THR A 209 -10.95 19.09 9.76
CA THR A 209 -10.82 19.47 11.18
C THR A 209 -11.60 18.56 12.13
N ARG A 210 -12.28 17.57 11.60
CA ARG A 210 -13.04 16.60 12.40
C ARG A 210 -12.91 15.21 11.81
N PHE A 211 -12.27 14.33 12.56
CA PHE A 211 -12.24 12.91 12.27
C PHE A 211 -13.38 12.19 13.00
N VAL A 212 -13.79 11.07 12.44
CA VAL A 212 -14.87 10.27 13.02
C VAL A 212 -14.38 8.84 13.16
N VAL A 213 -14.49 8.29 14.35
CA VAL A 213 -14.32 6.86 14.62
C VAL A 213 -15.72 6.24 14.68
N GLU A 214 -16.06 5.54 13.62
CA GLU A 214 -17.31 4.80 13.51
C GLU A 214 -17.11 3.36 13.96
N ARG A 215 -18.08 2.84 14.72
CA ARG A 215 -18.11 1.45 15.18
C ARG A 215 -19.42 0.83 14.78
N CYS A 216 -19.36 -0.32 14.14
CA CYS A 216 -20.54 -1.14 13.86
C CYS A 216 -20.21 -2.61 14.06
N ARG A 217 -21.23 -3.45 14.15
CA ARG A 217 -21.08 -4.90 14.16
C ARG A 217 -21.12 -5.41 12.72
N ASP A 218 -20.30 -6.42 12.44
CA ASP A 218 -20.45 -7.20 11.21
C ASP A 218 -21.46 -8.36 11.41
N GLU A 219 -21.73 -9.11 10.35
CA GLU A 219 -22.70 -10.20 10.36
C GLU A 219 -22.29 -11.37 11.27
N LEU A 220 -21.01 -11.48 11.62
CA LEU A 220 -20.46 -12.46 12.56
C LEU A 220 -20.50 -11.96 13.99
N GLY A 221 -20.89 -10.71 14.21
CA GLY A 221 -20.92 -10.06 15.50
C GLY A 221 -19.60 -9.42 15.92
N ASP A 222 -18.57 -9.45 15.10
CA ASP A 222 -17.29 -8.79 15.37
C ASP A 222 -17.41 -7.27 15.21
N TRP A 223 -16.52 -6.54 15.87
CA TRP A 223 -16.46 -5.10 15.75
C TRP A 223 -15.69 -4.66 14.51
N ARG A 224 -16.31 -3.82 13.70
CA ARG A 224 -15.64 -2.98 12.71
C ARG A 224 -15.44 -1.60 13.30
N VAL A 225 -14.19 -1.19 13.38
CA VAL A 225 -13.79 0.13 13.86
C VAL A 225 -13.16 0.87 12.71
N ILE A 226 -13.77 1.98 12.31
CA ILE A 226 -13.41 2.71 11.09
C ILE A 226 -13.04 4.13 11.45
N LEU A 227 -11.81 4.53 11.19
CA LEU A 227 -11.40 5.92 11.26
C LEU A 227 -11.68 6.59 9.91
N HIS A 228 -12.53 7.59 9.88
CA HIS A 228 -12.74 8.46 8.73
C HIS A 228 -11.83 9.67 8.80
N SER A 229 -10.97 9.83 7.83
CA SER A 229 -10.00 10.93 7.68
C SER A 229 -9.69 11.16 6.22
N PRO A 230 -9.67 12.41 5.70
CA PRO A 230 -9.44 12.69 4.28
C PRO A 230 -7.96 12.72 3.88
N TYR A 231 -7.02 12.47 4.80
CA TYR A 231 -5.61 12.83 4.65
C TYR A 231 -4.77 11.89 3.78
N GLY A 232 -5.35 10.78 3.32
CA GLY A 232 -4.73 9.92 2.31
C GLY A 232 -3.91 8.77 2.84
N TYR A 233 -3.73 7.76 1.99
CA TYR A 233 -3.01 6.52 2.28
C TYR A 233 -1.60 6.74 2.87
N PRO A 234 -0.75 7.67 2.36
CA PRO A 234 0.60 7.87 2.90
C PRO A 234 0.63 8.26 4.39
N VAL A 235 -0.45 8.84 4.89
CA VAL A 235 -0.64 9.16 6.32
C VAL A 235 -1.29 8.02 7.08
N HIS A 236 -2.31 7.41 6.48
CA HIS A 236 -3.09 6.37 7.13
C HIS A 236 -2.32 5.05 7.24
N ALA A 237 -1.45 4.71 6.29
CA ALA A 237 -0.69 3.47 6.32
C ALA A 237 0.25 3.37 7.54
N PRO A 238 1.14 4.32 7.84
CA PRO A 238 1.93 4.28 9.05
C PRO A 238 1.09 4.39 10.33
N TRP A 239 -0.03 5.09 10.29
CA TRP A 239 -0.96 5.14 11.40
C TRP A 239 -1.62 3.78 11.67
N ALA A 240 -2.03 3.07 10.62
CA ALA A 240 -2.58 1.72 10.71
C ALA A 240 -1.57 0.73 11.30
N VAL A 241 -0.28 0.84 10.94
CA VAL A 241 0.81 0.05 11.54
C VAL A 241 0.88 0.26 13.06
N ALA A 242 0.83 1.50 13.51
CA ALA A 242 0.85 1.82 14.95
C ALA A 242 -0.42 1.34 15.67
N VAL A 243 -1.58 1.48 15.03
CA VAL A 243 -2.87 0.99 15.57
C VAL A 243 -2.84 -0.54 15.70
N GLY A 244 -2.35 -1.25 14.69
CA GLY A 244 -2.19 -2.71 14.73
C GLY A 244 -1.28 -3.15 15.88
N ALA A 245 -0.15 -2.47 16.07
CA ALA A 245 0.76 -2.73 17.21
C ALA A 245 0.06 -2.53 18.57
N ARG A 246 -0.71 -1.46 18.72
CA ARG A 246 -1.48 -1.17 19.95
C ARG A 246 -2.57 -2.20 20.21
N VAL A 247 -3.26 -2.68 19.17
CA VAL A 247 -4.28 -3.73 19.29
C VAL A 247 -3.62 -5.04 19.73
N GLN A 248 -2.49 -5.39 19.15
CA GLN A 248 -1.73 -6.57 19.54
C GLN A 248 -1.27 -6.49 21.00
N GLU A 249 -0.73 -5.35 21.42
CA GLU A 249 -0.26 -5.15 22.79
C GLU A 249 -1.44 -5.20 23.81
N ARG A 250 -2.55 -4.52 23.50
CA ARG A 250 -3.67 -4.36 24.43
C ARG A 250 -4.60 -5.58 24.51
N TYR A 251 -4.82 -6.24 23.36
CA TYR A 251 -5.81 -7.31 23.24
C TYR A 251 -5.19 -8.67 22.93
N GLY A 252 -3.88 -8.75 22.64
CA GLY A 252 -3.21 -10.00 22.23
C GLY A 252 -3.66 -10.53 20.87
N ILE A 253 -4.30 -9.69 20.05
CA ILE A 253 -4.90 -10.05 18.78
C ILE A 253 -4.04 -9.46 17.66
N ASP A 254 -3.66 -10.28 16.69
CA ASP A 254 -3.05 -9.82 15.44
C ASP A 254 -4.17 -9.31 14.52
N ALA A 255 -4.54 -8.03 14.72
CA ALA A 255 -5.57 -7.39 13.93
C ALA A 255 -4.93 -6.67 12.72
N SER A 256 -5.31 -7.10 11.53
CA SER A 256 -4.96 -6.38 10.31
C SER A 256 -5.73 -5.06 10.25
N ALA A 257 -4.99 -3.95 10.37
CA ALA A 257 -5.52 -2.62 10.11
C ALA A 257 -5.28 -2.25 8.66
N LEU A 258 -6.35 -2.06 7.90
CA LEU A 258 -6.26 -1.66 6.50
C LEU A 258 -6.33 -0.15 6.37
N ALA A 259 -5.35 0.43 5.68
CA ALA A 259 -5.34 1.85 5.34
C ALA A 259 -5.88 2.09 3.92
N ALA A 260 -6.71 3.12 3.79
CA ALA A 260 -7.21 3.64 2.52
C ALA A 260 -7.00 5.17 2.46
N ASP A 261 -7.30 5.79 1.32
CA ASP A 261 -7.21 7.25 1.20
C ASP A 261 -8.21 8.00 2.09
N ASP A 262 -9.31 7.37 2.46
CA ASP A 262 -10.38 7.96 3.27
C ASP A 262 -10.36 7.53 4.73
N GLY A 263 -9.37 6.74 5.15
CA GLY A 263 -9.20 6.36 6.55
C GLY A 263 -8.57 4.99 6.80
N ILE A 264 -8.94 4.39 7.94
CA ILE A 264 -8.40 3.12 8.41
C ILE A 264 -9.56 2.22 8.84
N VAL A 265 -9.56 0.96 8.42
CA VAL A 265 -10.54 -0.06 8.80
C VAL A 265 -9.86 -1.12 9.66
N LEU A 266 -10.48 -1.46 10.78
CA LEU A 266 -10.06 -2.54 11.68
C LEU A 266 -11.20 -3.51 11.89
N ARG A 267 -10.90 -4.80 11.94
CA ARG A 267 -11.80 -5.82 12.48
C ARG A 267 -11.25 -6.34 13.78
N ILE A 268 -12.06 -6.33 14.82
CA ILE A 268 -11.71 -6.80 16.16
C ILE A 268 -12.76 -7.82 16.58
N PRO A 269 -12.35 -9.07 16.91
CA PRO A 269 -13.30 -10.07 17.41
C PRO A 269 -14.07 -9.58 18.63
N ALA A 270 -15.33 -10.02 18.76
CA ALA A 270 -16.21 -9.63 19.86
C ALA A 270 -15.83 -10.36 21.17
N VAL A 271 -14.60 -10.16 21.64
CA VAL A 271 -14.07 -10.80 22.86
C VAL A 271 -14.42 -9.99 24.12
N GLU A 272 -14.78 -8.70 23.96
CA GLU A 272 -15.07 -7.80 25.06
C GLU A 272 -16.45 -7.14 24.94
N ASP A 273 -17.11 -6.91 26.08
CA ASP A 273 -18.39 -6.21 26.16
C ASP A 273 -18.27 -4.72 25.77
N THR A 274 -17.09 -4.14 25.97
CA THR A 274 -16.82 -2.74 25.63
C THR A 274 -16.09 -2.65 24.30
N PRO A 275 -16.72 -2.09 23.27
CA PRO A 275 -16.06 -1.96 21.96
C PRO A 275 -14.89 -0.98 22.04
N PRO A 276 -13.76 -1.31 21.39
CA PRO A 276 -12.66 -0.36 21.26
C PRO A 276 -13.13 0.90 20.51
N GLY A 277 -12.51 2.02 20.83
CA GLY A 277 -12.97 3.31 20.35
C GLY A 277 -11.86 4.22 19.83
N ALA A 278 -12.10 5.51 19.97
CA ALA A 278 -11.19 6.56 19.48
C ALA A 278 -9.79 6.49 20.11
N GLU A 279 -9.66 5.91 21.29
CA GLU A 279 -8.40 5.75 22.01
C GLU A 279 -7.37 4.89 21.26
N LEU A 280 -7.82 4.02 20.35
CA LEU A 280 -6.91 3.24 19.51
C LEU A 280 -6.10 4.11 18.54
N PHE A 281 -6.66 5.25 18.16
CA PHE A 281 -6.09 6.14 17.15
C PHE A 281 -5.34 7.35 17.75
N LEU A 282 -5.31 7.47 19.08
CA LEU A 282 -4.65 8.59 19.76
C LEU A 282 -3.26 8.16 20.24
N PHE A 283 -2.24 8.84 19.77
CA PHE A 283 -0.84 8.60 20.15
C PHE A 283 -0.17 9.93 20.51
N GLU A 284 0.78 9.85 21.44
CA GLU A 284 1.76 10.93 21.56
C GLU A 284 2.70 10.89 20.36
N PRO A 285 3.09 12.04 19.78
CA PRO A 285 3.88 12.08 18.56
C PRO A 285 5.20 11.29 18.63
N ASP A 286 5.91 11.35 19.75
CA ASP A 286 7.19 10.68 19.93
C ASP A 286 7.00 9.15 20.02
N GLU A 287 6.00 8.67 20.76
CA GLU A 287 5.61 7.27 20.84
C GLU A 287 5.24 6.73 19.43
N LEU A 288 4.45 7.49 18.69
CA LEU A 288 4.01 7.13 17.34
C LEU A 288 5.20 6.97 16.39
N GLU A 289 6.14 7.91 16.46
CA GLU A 289 7.34 7.89 15.62
C GLU A 289 8.20 6.65 15.90
N GLU A 290 8.40 6.30 17.16
CA GLU A 290 9.16 5.11 17.57
C GLU A 290 8.48 3.83 17.08
N ILE A 291 7.18 3.65 17.32
CA ILE A 291 6.44 2.47 16.89
C ILE A 291 6.53 2.29 15.36
N VAL A 292 6.33 3.39 14.61
CA VAL A 292 6.37 3.32 13.14
C VAL A 292 7.77 2.96 12.64
N LYS A 293 8.82 3.56 13.20
CA LYS A 293 10.21 3.26 12.82
C LYS A 293 10.56 1.80 13.06
N ASP A 294 10.23 1.27 14.22
CA ASP A 294 10.53 -0.11 14.58
C ASP A 294 9.80 -1.11 13.67
N ARG A 295 8.50 -0.92 13.50
CA ARG A 295 7.69 -1.82 12.68
C ARG A 295 8.03 -1.77 11.20
N VAL A 296 8.33 -0.56 10.67
CA VAL A 296 8.72 -0.41 9.26
C VAL A 296 10.03 -1.12 8.99
N GLY A 297 11.02 -1.04 9.89
CA GLY A 297 12.32 -1.71 9.72
C GLY A 297 12.24 -3.23 9.55
N GLU A 298 11.19 -3.86 10.06
CA GLU A 298 10.94 -5.32 9.95
C GLU A 298 9.96 -5.69 8.82
N SER A 299 9.38 -4.69 8.13
CA SER A 299 8.32 -4.90 7.15
C SER A 299 8.82 -5.39 5.79
N ALA A 300 7.92 -6.02 5.03
CA ALA A 300 8.15 -6.37 3.63
C ALA A 300 8.41 -5.12 2.76
N LEU A 301 7.78 -3.98 3.09
CA LEU A 301 8.03 -2.70 2.45
C LEU A 301 9.51 -2.31 2.57
N PHE A 302 10.08 -2.38 3.77
CA PHE A 302 11.49 -2.05 3.99
C PHE A 302 12.42 -2.97 3.19
N ALA A 303 12.17 -4.27 3.20
CA ALA A 303 12.96 -5.24 2.45
C ALA A 303 12.90 -4.99 0.93
N SER A 304 11.72 -4.64 0.41
CA SER A 304 11.53 -4.28 -1.01
C SER A 304 12.28 -3.00 -1.36
N ARG A 305 12.13 -1.93 -0.58
CA ARG A 305 12.81 -0.65 -0.80
C ARG A 305 14.32 -0.76 -0.63
N PHE A 306 14.79 -1.55 0.34
CA PHE A 306 16.22 -1.82 0.51
C PHE A 306 16.82 -2.51 -0.72
N ARG A 307 16.11 -3.48 -1.33
CA ARG A 307 16.55 -4.11 -2.57
C ARG A 307 16.70 -3.10 -3.70
N GLU A 308 15.72 -2.20 -3.87
CA GLU A 308 15.76 -1.16 -4.89
C GLU A 308 16.88 -0.16 -4.65
N SER A 309 17.04 0.31 -3.41
CA SER A 309 18.11 1.24 -3.03
C SER A 309 19.48 0.60 -3.19
N ALA A 310 19.65 -0.67 -2.82
CA ALA A 310 20.89 -1.42 -3.00
C ALA A 310 21.22 -1.65 -4.50
N ALA A 311 20.21 -1.88 -5.32
CA ALA A 311 20.40 -1.98 -6.78
C ALA A 311 20.86 -0.65 -7.39
N ARG A 312 20.23 0.47 -7.02
CA ARG A 312 20.63 1.83 -7.43
C ARG A 312 22.04 2.19 -6.94
N ALA A 313 22.42 1.71 -5.77
CA ALA A 313 23.76 1.87 -5.19
C ALA A 313 24.80 0.92 -5.78
N LEU A 314 24.46 0.14 -6.82
CA LEU A 314 25.34 -0.82 -7.50
C LEU A 314 25.84 -1.95 -6.58
N LEU A 315 25.14 -2.22 -5.48
CA LEU A 315 25.42 -3.34 -4.56
C LEU A 315 24.75 -4.64 -5.00
N LEU A 316 23.77 -4.56 -5.90
CA LEU A 316 23.11 -5.69 -6.56
C LEU A 316 23.27 -5.55 -8.08
N PRO A 317 24.52 -5.58 -8.60
CA PRO A 317 24.75 -5.30 -10.00
C PRO A 317 24.23 -6.40 -10.91
N ARG A 318 23.81 -6.02 -12.12
CA ARG A 318 23.56 -6.96 -13.21
C ARG A 318 24.86 -7.63 -13.61
N ARG A 319 24.86 -8.95 -13.72
CA ARG A 319 26.03 -9.70 -14.18
C ARG A 319 26.24 -9.57 -15.68
N ASP A 320 25.14 -9.43 -16.42
CA ASP A 320 25.12 -9.32 -17.88
C ASP A 320 24.09 -8.26 -18.27
N PRO A 321 24.43 -7.22 -19.04
CA PRO A 321 23.50 -6.18 -19.46
C PRO A 321 22.34 -6.71 -20.33
N GLY A 322 22.52 -7.88 -20.99
CA GLY A 322 21.50 -8.53 -21.81
C GLY A 322 20.61 -9.53 -21.06
N ARG A 323 20.94 -9.88 -19.84
CA ARG A 323 20.20 -10.85 -19.02
C ARG A 323 19.76 -10.25 -17.70
N ARG A 324 18.46 -10.31 -17.45
CA ARG A 324 17.92 -9.97 -16.12
C ARG A 324 18.31 -11.04 -15.11
N THR A 325 18.71 -10.63 -13.91
CA THR A 325 18.85 -11.54 -12.78
C THR A 325 17.43 -11.84 -12.26
N PRO A 326 17.01 -13.09 -12.11
CA PRO A 326 15.69 -13.43 -11.56
C PRO A 326 15.45 -12.74 -10.22
N LEU A 327 14.22 -12.29 -9.96
CA LEU A 327 13.88 -11.52 -8.76
C LEU A 327 14.15 -12.30 -7.47
N TRP A 328 13.89 -13.61 -7.46
CA TRP A 328 14.18 -14.46 -6.31
C TRP A 328 15.66 -14.46 -5.91
N GLN A 329 16.58 -14.44 -6.92
CA GLN A 329 18.02 -14.32 -6.64
C GLN A 329 18.37 -12.92 -6.12
N GLN A 330 17.73 -11.89 -6.65
CA GLN A 330 17.91 -10.53 -6.15
C GLN A 330 17.38 -10.40 -4.72
N ARG A 331 16.22 -10.97 -4.41
CA ARG A 331 15.66 -11.02 -3.05
C ARG A 331 16.60 -11.73 -2.08
N GLN A 332 17.11 -12.91 -2.45
CA GLN A 332 18.05 -13.66 -1.63
C GLN A 332 19.34 -12.87 -1.36
N ARG A 333 19.92 -12.26 -2.39
CA ARG A 333 21.13 -11.44 -2.26
C ARG A 333 20.87 -10.16 -1.48
N SER A 334 19.72 -9.53 -1.69
CA SER A 334 19.31 -8.36 -0.93
C SER A 334 19.12 -8.68 0.55
N ALA A 335 18.52 -9.83 0.88
CA ALA A 335 18.38 -10.27 2.26
C ALA A 335 19.74 -10.49 2.93
N GLN A 336 20.69 -11.17 2.24
CA GLN A 336 22.06 -11.35 2.73
C GLN A 336 22.76 -10.01 2.97
N LEU A 337 22.62 -9.06 2.03
CA LEU A 337 23.18 -7.72 2.21
C LEU A 337 22.53 -6.98 3.37
N LEU A 338 21.21 -7.11 3.54
CA LEU A 338 20.47 -6.48 4.64
C LEU A 338 20.94 -7.01 6.01
N ASP A 339 21.15 -8.32 6.12
CA ASP A 339 21.65 -8.96 7.34
C ASP A 339 23.07 -8.45 7.70
N VAL A 340 23.92 -8.26 6.70
CA VAL A 340 25.24 -7.64 6.91
C VAL A 340 25.10 -6.16 7.28
N ALA A 341 24.27 -5.42 6.52
CA ALA A 341 24.09 -3.98 6.72
C ALA A 341 23.53 -3.63 8.12
N ARG A 342 22.63 -4.45 8.65
CA ARG A 342 22.04 -4.26 10.00
C ARG A 342 23.07 -4.24 11.14
N LYS A 343 24.25 -4.81 10.91
CA LYS A 343 25.38 -4.73 11.87
C LYS A 343 25.98 -3.32 11.93
N TYR A 344 25.65 -2.47 10.97
CA TYR A 344 26.20 -1.13 10.80
C TYR A 344 25.08 -0.09 10.71
N PRO A 345 24.61 0.47 11.83
CA PRO A 345 23.49 1.42 11.86
C PRO A 345 23.67 2.65 10.97
N GLU A 346 24.93 3.04 10.71
CA GLU A 346 25.29 4.17 9.85
C GLU A 346 25.41 3.80 8.36
N PHE A 347 25.04 2.57 7.97
CA PHE A 347 25.14 2.15 6.58
C PHE A 347 24.25 3.02 5.67
N PRO A 348 24.83 3.75 4.68
CA PRO A 348 24.09 4.79 3.96
C PRO A 348 22.81 4.28 3.28
N ILE A 349 22.82 3.04 2.79
CA ILE A 349 21.67 2.46 2.08
C ILE A 349 20.53 2.09 3.05
N LEU A 350 20.86 1.71 4.31
CA LEU A 350 19.82 1.54 5.34
C LEU A 350 19.15 2.86 5.67
N LEU A 351 19.94 3.92 5.86
CA LEU A 351 19.44 5.26 6.17
C LEU A 351 18.57 5.80 5.03
N GLU A 352 19.01 5.63 3.78
CA GLU A 352 18.23 6.06 2.61
C GLU A 352 16.95 5.24 2.46
N THR A 353 17.00 3.92 2.68
CA THR A 353 15.81 3.07 2.67
C THR A 353 14.80 3.49 3.74
N ALA A 354 15.27 3.76 4.96
CA ALA A 354 14.42 4.26 6.04
C ALA A 354 13.78 5.61 5.66
N ARG A 355 14.57 6.53 5.08
CA ARG A 355 14.04 7.81 4.60
C ARG A 355 12.96 7.62 3.53
N GLU A 356 13.22 6.76 2.51
CA GLU A 356 12.24 6.46 1.47
C GLU A 356 10.94 5.89 2.05
N CYS A 357 11.05 4.91 2.94
CA CYS A 357 9.86 4.33 3.58
C CYS A 357 9.06 5.34 4.39
N LEU A 358 9.74 6.17 5.19
CA LEU A 358 9.10 7.06 6.17
C LEU A 358 8.67 8.41 5.59
N GLN A 359 9.23 8.84 4.44
CA GLN A 359 9.00 10.18 3.89
C GLN A 359 8.48 10.19 2.45
N ASP A 360 8.77 9.16 1.64
CA ASP A 360 8.36 9.12 0.24
C ASP A 360 7.16 8.16 0.03
N VAL A 361 7.18 6.99 0.67
CA VAL A 361 6.04 6.03 0.64
C VAL A 361 5.02 6.42 1.69
N TYR A 362 5.47 6.61 2.92
CA TYR A 362 4.70 7.15 4.02
C TYR A 362 4.98 8.63 4.17
N ASP A 363 4.03 9.39 4.68
CA ASP A 363 4.22 10.78 5.11
C ASP A 363 4.17 10.85 6.64
N VAL A 364 5.18 10.25 7.27
CA VAL A 364 5.29 10.25 8.75
C VAL A 364 5.37 11.67 9.30
N PRO A 365 6.10 12.63 8.69
CA PRO A 365 6.08 14.01 9.15
C PRO A 365 4.67 14.61 9.21
N ALA A 366 3.83 14.37 8.21
CA ALA A 366 2.45 14.84 8.20
C ALA A 366 1.60 14.10 9.25
N LEU A 367 1.79 12.80 9.43
CA LEU A 367 1.11 12.03 10.47
C LEU A 367 1.41 12.60 11.87
N LEU A 368 2.67 12.86 12.18
CA LEU A 368 3.09 13.47 13.45
C LEU A 368 2.49 14.87 13.63
N GLN A 369 2.43 15.66 12.54
CA GLN A 369 1.79 16.97 12.57
C GLN A 369 0.30 16.86 12.86
N LEU A 370 -0.41 15.89 12.28
CA LEU A 370 -1.82 15.65 12.58
C LEU A 370 -2.04 15.29 14.04
N HIS A 371 -1.19 14.46 14.66
CA HIS A 371 -1.28 14.14 16.09
C HIS A 371 -1.04 15.37 16.98
N ARG A 372 -0.09 16.25 16.61
CA ARG A 372 0.08 17.55 17.29
C ARG A 372 -1.17 18.43 17.13
N ASP A 373 -1.82 18.38 15.98
CA ASP A 373 -3.05 19.15 15.73
C ASP A 373 -4.24 18.58 16.52
N ILE A 374 -4.32 17.26 16.70
CA ILE A 374 -5.31 16.61 17.56
C ILE A 374 -5.03 16.98 19.03
N ALA A 375 -3.81 16.85 19.52
CA ALA A 375 -3.43 17.20 20.88
C ALA A 375 -3.71 18.68 21.18
N ALA A 376 -3.46 19.57 20.22
CA ALA A 376 -3.77 21.01 20.30
C ALA A 376 -5.26 21.35 20.08
N ARG A 377 -6.14 20.34 19.90
CA ARG A 377 -7.57 20.50 19.63
C ARG A 377 -7.89 21.30 18.35
N ARG A 378 -6.97 21.38 17.41
CA ARG A 378 -7.22 21.92 16.06
C ARG A 378 -8.00 20.94 15.19
N ILE A 379 -7.80 19.66 15.45
CA ILE A 379 -8.59 18.57 14.88
C ILE A 379 -9.31 17.86 16.02
N SER A 380 -10.61 17.68 15.89
CA SER A 380 -11.42 16.93 16.85
C SER A 380 -11.59 15.48 16.38
N LEU A 381 -11.62 14.54 17.32
CA LEU A 381 -11.94 13.13 17.09
C LEU A 381 -13.29 12.82 17.73
N SER A 382 -14.29 12.52 16.92
CA SER A 382 -15.64 12.15 17.35
C SER A 382 -15.80 10.64 17.26
N GLN A 383 -16.51 10.04 18.22
CA GLN A 383 -16.79 8.61 18.22
C GLN A 383 -18.30 8.41 18.07
N VAL A 384 -18.68 7.53 17.17
CA VAL A 384 -20.07 7.17 16.91
C VAL A 384 -20.24 5.66 16.82
N GLN A 385 -21.41 5.18 17.19
CA GLN A 385 -21.79 3.79 17.00
C GLN A 385 -23.04 3.76 16.13
N THR A 386 -22.98 2.95 15.07
CA THR A 386 -24.03 2.80 14.08
C THR A 386 -24.56 1.36 14.09
N GLU A 387 -25.80 1.15 13.67
CA GLU A 387 -26.36 -0.20 13.52
C GLU A 387 -25.72 -0.97 12.37
N GLY A 388 -25.33 -0.26 11.30
CA GLY A 388 -24.62 -0.78 10.14
C GLY A 388 -23.66 0.27 9.58
N PRO A 389 -22.86 -0.05 8.57
CA PRO A 389 -21.89 0.87 7.99
C PRO A 389 -22.56 2.12 7.42
N SER A 390 -22.04 3.30 7.75
CA SER A 390 -22.45 4.56 7.13
C SER A 390 -22.10 4.62 5.63
N PRO A 391 -22.68 5.55 4.86
CA PRO A 391 -22.33 5.70 3.44
C PRO A 391 -20.83 5.80 3.16
N PHE A 392 -20.09 6.56 3.96
CA PHE A 392 -18.62 6.67 3.81
C PHE A 392 -17.92 5.38 4.21
N ALA A 393 -18.37 4.71 5.27
CA ALA A 393 -17.83 3.43 5.70
C ALA A 393 -18.02 2.34 4.64
N ARG A 394 -19.16 2.31 3.94
CA ARG A 394 -19.43 1.35 2.87
C ARG A 394 -18.37 1.43 1.76
N THR A 395 -17.98 2.63 1.35
CA THR A 395 -16.95 2.84 0.34
C THR A 395 -15.60 2.25 0.78
N MET A 396 -15.22 2.49 2.03
CA MET A 396 -13.97 1.94 2.58
C MET A 396 -14.02 0.43 2.79
N LEU A 397 -15.16 -0.10 3.22
CA LEU A 397 -15.37 -1.55 3.38
C LEU A 397 -15.36 -2.27 2.04
N PHE A 398 -15.81 -1.61 0.99
CA PHE A 398 -15.72 -2.13 -0.38
C PHE A 398 -14.26 -2.38 -0.78
N GLU A 399 -13.36 -1.45 -0.54
CA GLU A 399 -11.92 -1.62 -0.78
C GLU A 399 -11.34 -2.72 0.11
N TYR A 400 -11.74 -2.75 1.39
CA TYR A 400 -11.34 -3.78 2.35
C TYR A 400 -11.73 -5.20 1.87
N VAL A 401 -12.94 -5.35 1.37
CA VAL A 401 -13.44 -6.63 0.84
C VAL A 401 -12.69 -7.02 -0.42
N ALA A 402 -12.50 -6.08 -1.34
CA ALA A 402 -11.77 -6.33 -2.57
C ALA A 402 -10.34 -6.80 -2.27
N GLU A 403 -9.64 -6.15 -1.35
CA GLU A 403 -8.28 -6.54 -0.95
C GLU A 403 -8.26 -7.95 -0.33
N HIS A 404 -9.19 -8.27 0.56
CA HIS A 404 -9.29 -9.61 1.16
C HIS A 404 -9.69 -10.71 0.16
N ILE A 405 -10.47 -10.39 -0.85
CA ILE A 405 -10.83 -11.36 -1.90
C ILE A 405 -9.67 -11.62 -2.85
N TYR A 406 -8.87 -10.60 -3.13
CA TYR A 406 -7.82 -10.65 -4.15
C TYR A 406 -6.41 -10.89 -3.60
N ASP A 407 -6.12 -10.47 -2.37
CA ASP A 407 -4.77 -10.50 -1.77
C ASP A 407 -4.52 -11.64 -0.78
N THR A 408 -5.51 -12.45 -0.39
CA THR A 408 -5.28 -13.52 0.56
C THR A 408 -4.87 -14.83 -0.12
N ASP A 409 -3.80 -15.45 0.40
CA ASP A 409 -3.37 -16.83 0.10
C ASP A 409 -4.35 -17.91 0.58
N ALA A 410 -5.52 -17.51 1.10
CA ALA A 410 -6.52 -18.43 1.59
C ALA A 410 -7.06 -19.31 0.47
N PRO A 411 -7.32 -20.61 0.73
CA PRO A 411 -7.94 -21.53 -0.21
C PRO A 411 -9.24 -20.94 -0.77
N ALA A 412 -9.55 -21.22 -2.04
CA ALA A 412 -10.76 -20.71 -2.72
C ALA A 412 -12.06 -20.96 -1.95
N ALA A 413 -12.12 -22.02 -1.12
CA ALA A 413 -13.25 -22.31 -0.25
C ALA A 413 -13.36 -21.32 0.93
N GLU A 414 -12.24 -20.95 1.54
CA GLU A 414 -12.22 -19.97 2.64
C GLU A 414 -12.49 -18.56 2.13
N ARG A 415 -11.95 -18.18 0.95
CA ARG A 415 -12.28 -16.92 0.28
C ARG A 415 -13.76 -16.82 -0.08
N ARG A 416 -14.38 -17.93 -0.52
CA ARG A 416 -15.81 -17.99 -0.75
C ARG A 416 -16.62 -17.85 0.55
N ALA A 417 -16.18 -18.49 1.62
CA ALA A 417 -16.82 -18.37 2.93
C ALA A 417 -16.69 -16.95 3.48
N ALA A 418 -15.52 -16.32 3.34
CA ALA A 418 -15.31 -14.93 3.70
C ALA A 418 -16.15 -13.97 2.83
N ALA A 419 -16.23 -14.19 1.52
CA ALA A 419 -17.07 -13.41 0.62
C ALA A 419 -18.57 -13.57 0.90
N LEU A 420 -19.01 -14.78 1.27
CA LEU A 420 -20.41 -15.05 1.64
C LEU A 420 -20.77 -14.53 3.03
N ALA A 421 -19.77 -14.32 3.89
CA ALA A 421 -19.93 -13.65 5.19
C ALA A 421 -19.99 -12.12 5.09
N LEU A 422 -19.78 -11.56 3.89
CA LEU A 422 -19.93 -10.13 3.62
C LEU A 422 -21.38 -9.85 3.24
N ASP A 423 -21.84 -8.64 3.59
CA ASP A 423 -23.21 -8.19 3.30
C ASP A 423 -23.61 -8.56 1.86
N PRO A 424 -24.65 -9.42 1.68
CA PRO A 424 -25.11 -9.83 0.35
C PRO A 424 -25.53 -8.66 -0.54
N ALA A 425 -25.98 -7.55 0.07
CA ALA A 425 -26.36 -6.34 -0.66
C ALA A 425 -25.11 -5.62 -1.21
N LEU A 426 -24.05 -5.55 -0.41
CA LEU A 426 -22.76 -4.99 -0.81
C LEU A 426 -22.08 -5.83 -1.90
N LEU A 427 -22.18 -7.15 -1.79
CA LEU A 427 -21.70 -8.09 -2.81
C LEU A 427 -22.52 -7.99 -4.12
N ALA A 428 -23.83 -7.77 -4.02
CA ALA A 428 -24.69 -7.59 -5.19
C ALA A 428 -24.38 -6.28 -5.93
N GLU A 429 -24.09 -5.23 -5.19
CA GLU A 429 -23.69 -3.93 -5.73
C GLU A 429 -22.30 -4.01 -6.40
N LEU A 430 -21.37 -4.74 -5.78
CA LEU A 430 -20.01 -4.96 -6.24
C LEU A 430 -19.88 -5.76 -7.53
N LEU A 431 -20.51 -6.94 -7.53
CA LEU A 431 -20.26 -7.96 -8.55
C LEU A 431 -21.34 -7.95 -9.63
N GLY A 432 -22.40 -7.16 -9.46
CA GLY A 432 -23.60 -7.27 -10.28
C GLY A 432 -24.26 -8.65 -10.12
N THR A 433 -25.54 -8.73 -10.42
CA THR A 433 -26.34 -9.97 -10.28
C THR A 433 -25.84 -11.15 -11.12
N ALA A 434 -25.06 -10.89 -12.18
CA ALA A 434 -24.50 -11.94 -13.04
C ALA A 434 -23.27 -12.62 -12.43
N GLN A 435 -22.40 -11.87 -11.75
CA GLN A 435 -21.16 -12.39 -11.15
C GLN A 435 -21.42 -13.09 -9.81
N LEU A 436 -22.44 -12.69 -9.07
CA LEU A 436 -22.89 -13.43 -7.88
C LEU A 436 -23.27 -14.89 -8.19
N ARG A 437 -23.84 -15.15 -9.35
CA ARG A 437 -24.18 -16.51 -9.79
C ARG A 437 -22.95 -17.36 -10.08
N ASP A 438 -21.84 -16.75 -10.43
CA ASP A 438 -20.57 -17.46 -10.70
C ASP A 438 -19.79 -17.81 -9.44
N LEU A 439 -20.05 -17.10 -8.33
CA LEU A 439 -19.53 -17.40 -7.00
C LEU A 439 -20.33 -18.49 -6.27
N LEU A 440 -21.59 -18.72 -6.67
CA LEU A 440 -22.43 -19.77 -6.11
C LEU A 440 -22.09 -21.12 -6.76
N ASP A 441 -22.12 -22.19 -5.96
CA ASP A 441 -21.77 -23.57 -6.34
C ASP A 441 -22.36 -23.95 -7.72
N PRO A 442 -21.54 -24.47 -8.66
CA PRO A 442 -22.00 -24.97 -9.96
C PRO A 442 -23.12 -26.01 -9.89
N LYS A 443 -23.28 -26.70 -8.76
CA LYS A 443 -24.36 -27.66 -8.53
C LYS A 443 -25.73 -27.01 -8.34
N LEU A 444 -25.82 -25.74 -8.02
CA LEU A 444 -27.06 -24.97 -7.92
C LEU A 444 -27.57 -24.43 -9.27
N ARG A 445 -26.76 -24.53 -10.34
CA ARG A 445 -27.16 -24.15 -11.70
C ARG A 445 -28.20 -25.09 -12.37
N ARG A 446 -28.58 -26.18 -11.73
CA ARG A 446 -29.50 -27.20 -12.30
C ARG A 446 -30.85 -27.29 -11.60
N ARG A 447 -31.32 -26.21 -10.99
CA ARG A 447 -32.72 -26.12 -10.56
C ARG A 447 -33.39 -24.85 -11.02
#